data_9ea66599d33c8c53a1c06b69d195d9fe
#
_entry.id   9ea66599d33c8c53a1c06b69d195d9fe
#
_cell.length_a   1.000
_cell.length_b   1.000
_cell.length_c   1.000
_cell.angle_alpha   90.00
_cell.angle_beta   90.00
_cell.angle_gamma   90.00
#
_symmetry.space_group_name_H-M   'P 1'
#
loop_
_entity.id
_entity.type
_entity.pdbx_description
1 polymer ?
#
loop_
_entity_poly.entity_id
_entity_poly.type
_entity_poly.pdbx_seq_one_letter_code
_entity_poly.pdbx_strand_id
1 'polypeptide(L)'
;MNFLKILTLSIGLFLISNKSFSQCFEIESILVDACNNGSGTTADEGYNEMFRMKIGGTALNTSTLSVNWPAQTWLGLIQNATTASKVAQLNTAITAAGGCGQILEPTGGVLPANSTVILVTSQNLDTTLNSFSSLTSTIYMIFQNNPSRLAGHFANYSLPAATRTLSVSFGGGCSDSVTYQKANLINIFGASGGTESENNGATVNFTPSGTASYVNNGCVAPVQPFTVEAGTTPIAACPGQIINLTGTAQGQTSVTWTAASGSFSNQNNLTTSYTIPLSETSGSSIHLTL
;
A
#
# COMPACT_ATOMS: atom_id res chain seq x y z
N MET A 1 -45.06 55.15 -12.90
CA MET A 1 -45.29 53.75 -13.26
C MET A 1 -43.94 53.04 -13.17
N ASN A 2 -43.62 52.50 -11.96
CA ASN A 2 -42.32 51.88 -11.69
C ASN A 2 -42.45 50.35 -11.89
N PHE A 3 -41.75 49.82 -12.90
CA PHE A 3 -41.63 48.37 -13.10
C PHE A 3 -40.53 47.80 -12.19
N LEU A 4 -40.96 47.07 -11.19
CA LEU A 4 -40.09 46.27 -10.32
C LEU A 4 -39.70 44.99 -11.08
N LYS A 5 -38.42 44.87 -11.48
CA LYS A 5 -37.86 43.65 -12.04
C LYS A 5 -37.52 42.69 -10.88
N ILE A 6 -38.29 41.61 -10.74
CA ILE A 6 -37.98 40.53 -9.84
C ILE A 6 -36.93 39.65 -10.52
N LEU A 7 -35.72 39.62 -9.98
CA LEU A 7 -34.64 38.74 -10.39
C LEU A 7 -34.76 37.43 -9.59
N THR A 8 -35.31 36.39 -10.19
CA THR A 8 -35.31 35.06 -9.58
C THR A 8 -33.95 34.40 -9.71
N LEU A 9 -33.21 34.33 -8.59
CA LEU A 9 -31.96 33.60 -8.49
C LEU A 9 -32.30 32.11 -8.24
N SER A 10 -32.24 31.28 -9.26
CA SER A 10 -32.33 29.83 -9.11
C SER A 10 -31.01 29.28 -8.59
N ILE A 11 -30.96 28.95 -7.31
CA ILE A 11 -29.85 28.21 -6.70
C ILE A 11 -29.99 26.76 -7.16
N GLY A 12 -29.22 26.37 -8.17
CA GLY A 12 -29.05 24.97 -8.57
C GLY A 12 -28.31 24.23 -7.47
N LEU A 13 -29.03 23.46 -6.66
CA LEU A 13 -28.44 22.53 -5.70
C LEU A 13 -27.76 21.39 -6.48
N PHE A 14 -26.46 21.53 -6.76
CA PHE A 14 -25.64 20.44 -7.26
C PHE A 14 -25.49 19.43 -6.12
N LEU A 15 -26.37 18.43 -6.10
CA LEU A 15 -26.15 17.22 -5.34
C LEU A 15 -24.95 16.51 -5.97
N ILE A 16 -23.75 16.77 -5.44
CA ILE A 16 -22.60 15.92 -5.68
C ILE A 16 -22.93 14.60 -4.97
N SER A 17 -23.51 13.68 -5.73
CA SER A 17 -23.64 12.29 -5.33
C SER A 17 -22.21 11.74 -5.23
N ASN A 18 -21.61 11.82 -4.04
CA ASN A 18 -20.48 11.00 -3.71
C ASN A 18 -20.98 9.55 -3.75
N LYS A 19 -20.83 8.92 -4.90
CA LYS A 19 -20.91 7.46 -4.98
C LYS A 19 -19.69 6.97 -4.21
N SER A 20 -19.87 6.78 -2.91
CA SER A 20 -19.04 5.85 -2.16
C SER A 20 -19.30 4.49 -2.80
N PHE A 21 -18.54 4.15 -3.82
CA PHE A 21 -18.38 2.76 -4.21
C PHE A 21 -17.71 2.12 -3.01
N SER A 22 -18.49 1.38 -2.23
CA SER A 22 -17.95 0.40 -1.30
C SER A 22 -17.32 -0.68 -2.16
N GLN A 23 -16.10 -0.41 -2.63
CA GLN A 23 -15.31 -1.40 -3.34
C GLN A 23 -15.03 -2.52 -2.35
N CYS A 24 -15.34 -3.76 -2.71
CA CYS A 24 -15.20 -4.89 -1.79
C CYS A 24 -13.73 -5.19 -1.47
N PHE A 25 -12.83 -4.81 -2.35
CA PHE A 25 -11.37 -4.73 -2.15
C PHE A 25 -10.75 -3.83 -3.23
N GLU A 26 -9.48 -3.50 -3.06
CA GLU A 26 -8.71 -2.63 -3.95
C GLU A 26 -7.30 -3.20 -4.11
N ILE A 27 -6.80 -3.27 -5.34
CA ILE A 27 -5.40 -3.59 -5.63
C ILE A 27 -4.58 -2.31 -5.45
N GLU A 28 -3.67 -2.31 -4.46
CA GLU A 28 -2.91 -1.11 -4.09
C GLU A 28 -1.50 -1.08 -4.66
N SER A 29 -0.85 -2.24 -4.84
CA SER A 29 0.55 -2.30 -5.25
C SER A 29 0.92 -3.66 -5.81
N ILE A 30 1.84 -3.66 -6.78
CA ILE A 30 2.44 -4.87 -7.35
C ILE A 30 3.96 -4.75 -7.28
N LEU A 31 4.63 -5.72 -6.67
CA LEU A 31 6.06 -5.96 -6.87
C LEU A 31 6.19 -6.71 -8.21
N VAL A 32 6.46 -5.94 -9.27
CA VAL A 32 6.39 -6.43 -10.66
C VAL A 32 7.60 -7.26 -11.02
N ASP A 33 8.75 -6.89 -10.48
CA ASP A 33 10.03 -7.52 -10.72
C ASP A 33 10.68 -7.80 -9.36
N ALA A 34 10.45 -9.02 -8.87
CA ALA A 34 10.96 -9.43 -7.58
C ALA A 34 12.47 -9.68 -7.64
N CYS A 35 13.18 -9.39 -6.57
CA CYS A 35 14.58 -9.74 -6.49
C CYS A 35 14.78 -11.24 -6.64
N ASN A 36 15.82 -11.60 -7.36
CA ASN A 36 16.30 -12.97 -7.54
C ASN A 36 17.57 -13.22 -6.72
N ASN A 37 18.03 -14.47 -6.63
CA ASN A 37 19.18 -14.85 -5.82
C ASN A 37 20.54 -14.48 -6.43
N GLY A 38 20.57 -13.63 -7.45
CA GLY A 38 21.81 -13.21 -8.10
C GLY A 38 22.46 -14.29 -8.98
N SER A 39 21.81 -15.43 -9.20
CA SER A 39 22.34 -16.49 -10.07
C SER A 39 22.32 -16.11 -11.55
N GLY A 40 21.80 -14.94 -11.89
CA GLY A 40 21.69 -14.43 -13.25
C GLY A 40 20.68 -15.20 -14.12
N THR A 41 19.90 -16.07 -13.52
CA THR A 41 18.79 -16.75 -14.16
C THR A 41 17.49 -16.10 -13.68
N THR A 42 16.62 -15.80 -14.61
CA THR A 42 15.27 -15.28 -14.40
C THR A 42 14.35 -16.27 -13.67
N ALA A 43 14.90 -17.43 -13.32
CA ALA A 43 14.21 -18.61 -12.91
C ALA A 43 13.43 -18.46 -11.59
N ASP A 44 13.84 -17.56 -10.73
CA ASP A 44 13.29 -17.45 -9.36
C ASP A 44 12.25 -16.33 -9.19
N GLU A 45 12.12 -15.42 -10.14
CA GLU A 45 11.16 -14.31 -10.07
C GLU A 45 9.72 -14.80 -9.94
N GLY A 46 9.35 -15.79 -10.73
CA GLY A 46 8.01 -16.34 -10.73
C GLY A 46 7.56 -16.94 -9.40
N TYR A 47 8.47 -17.11 -8.43
CA TYR A 47 8.17 -17.55 -7.08
C TYR A 47 8.04 -16.38 -6.09
N ASN A 48 8.61 -15.23 -6.39
CA ASN A 48 8.84 -14.15 -5.45
C ASN A 48 8.03 -12.90 -5.75
N GLU A 49 7.35 -12.83 -6.89
CA GLU A 49 6.46 -11.76 -7.24
C GLU A 49 5.22 -11.76 -6.35
N MET A 50 4.67 -10.59 -6.09
CA MET A 50 3.50 -10.47 -5.24
C MET A 50 2.74 -9.17 -5.50
N PHE A 51 1.48 -9.16 -5.12
CA PHE A 51 0.71 -7.93 -5.08
C PHE A 51 0.01 -7.75 -3.73
N ARG A 52 -0.23 -6.48 -3.39
CA ARG A 52 -0.96 -6.08 -2.22
C ARG A 52 -2.36 -5.63 -2.60
N MET A 53 -3.34 -6.04 -1.79
CA MET A 53 -4.70 -5.54 -1.87
C MET A 53 -5.23 -5.17 -0.48
N LYS A 54 -6.15 -4.23 -0.44
CA LYS A 54 -6.90 -3.82 0.74
C LYS A 54 -8.30 -4.37 0.67
N ILE A 55 -8.72 -5.10 1.68
CA ILE A 55 -10.11 -5.57 1.82
C ILE A 55 -10.99 -4.41 2.30
N GLY A 56 -12.15 -4.27 1.71
CA GLY A 56 -13.13 -3.26 2.10
C GLY A 56 -13.83 -3.58 3.43
N GLY A 57 -14.96 -2.92 3.68
CA GLY A 57 -15.70 -3.02 4.93
C GLY A 57 -16.39 -4.36 5.21
N THR A 58 -16.27 -5.34 4.30
CA THR A 58 -16.86 -6.68 4.44
C THR A 58 -15.78 -7.74 4.22
N ALA A 59 -15.74 -8.75 5.08
CA ALA A 59 -14.82 -9.87 4.95
C ALA A 59 -15.06 -10.66 3.65
N LEU A 60 -13.99 -11.14 3.03
CA LEU A 60 -14.04 -11.94 1.79
C LEU A 60 -13.57 -13.37 2.05
N ASN A 61 -14.09 -14.30 1.25
CA ASN A 61 -13.69 -15.71 1.33
C ASN A 61 -12.82 -16.08 0.13
N THR A 62 -11.65 -16.63 0.40
CA THR A 62 -10.66 -17.00 -0.63
C THR A 62 -11.10 -18.17 -1.50
N SER A 63 -12.13 -18.94 -1.13
CA SER A 63 -12.65 -20.06 -1.92
C SER A 63 -13.21 -19.63 -3.29
N THR A 64 -13.59 -18.36 -3.42
CA THR A 64 -14.11 -17.78 -4.66
C THR A 64 -13.10 -16.90 -5.39
N LEU A 65 -11.87 -16.80 -4.85
CA LEU A 65 -10.80 -15.99 -5.45
C LEU A 65 -10.36 -16.57 -6.79
N SER A 66 -10.30 -15.71 -7.78
CA SER A 66 -9.65 -15.96 -9.06
C SER A 66 -8.78 -14.79 -9.46
N VAL A 67 -7.69 -15.08 -10.16
CA VAL A 67 -6.72 -14.07 -10.61
C VAL A 67 -6.46 -14.28 -12.09
N ASN A 68 -6.53 -13.20 -12.85
CA ASN A 68 -6.05 -13.16 -14.23
C ASN A 68 -4.73 -12.38 -14.25
N TRP A 69 -3.64 -13.11 -14.30
CA TRP A 69 -2.29 -12.55 -14.34
C TRP A 69 -2.01 -11.91 -15.71
N PRO A 70 -1.16 -10.87 -15.79
CA PRO A 70 -0.66 -10.36 -17.08
C PRO A 70 0.03 -11.42 -17.95
N ALA A 71 0.72 -12.34 -17.29
CA ALA A 71 1.34 -13.53 -17.89
C ALA A 71 1.04 -14.74 -16.99
N GLN A 72 1.15 -15.93 -17.44
CA GLN A 72 0.89 -17.15 -16.70
C GLN A 72 -0.60 -17.43 -16.40
N THR A 73 -0.86 -18.63 -15.92
CA THR A 73 -2.21 -19.11 -15.58
C THR A 73 -2.39 -19.14 -14.07
N TRP A 74 -3.56 -18.78 -13.61
CA TRP A 74 -3.97 -18.96 -12.22
C TRP A 74 -4.07 -20.45 -11.87
N LEU A 75 -3.43 -20.86 -10.78
CA LEU A 75 -3.35 -22.26 -10.32
C LEU A 75 -4.15 -22.52 -9.04
N GLY A 76 -4.95 -21.55 -8.60
CA GLY A 76 -5.66 -21.62 -7.33
C GLY A 76 -4.76 -21.29 -6.13
N LEU A 77 -5.34 -21.29 -4.94
CA LEU A 77 -4.62 -21.07 -3.69
C LEU A 77 -4.19 -22.39 -3.04
N ILE A 78 -3.15 -22.29 -2.22
CA ILE A 78 -2.73 -23.34 -1.32
C ILE A 78 -2.42 -22.76 0.07
N GLN A 79 -2.81 -23.49 1.10
CA GLN A 79 -2.44 -23.22 2.49
C GLN A 79 -2.10 -24.57 3.13
N ASN A 80 -0.85 -24.74 3.54
CA ASN A 80 -0.33 -25.99 4.06
C ASN A 80 0.89 -25.78 4.97
N ALA A 81 1.56 -26.84 5.38
CA ALA A 81 2.74 -26.75 6.24
C ALA A 81 3.90 -25.95 5.59
N THR A 82 4.02 -25.99 4.26
CA THR A 82 5.05 -25.20 3.53
C THR A 82 4.76 -23.71 3.65
N THR A 83 3.54 -23.27 3.37
CA THR A 83 3.16 -21.87 3.47
C THR A 83 3.22 -21.34 4.90
N ALA A 84 2.78 -22.15 5.88
CA ALA A 84 2.91 -21.83 7.29
C ALA A 84 4.38 -21.67 7.73
N SER A 85 5.28 -22.51 7.22
CA SER A 85 6.73 -22.36 7.46
C SER A 85 7.29 -21.08 6.86
N LYS A 86 6.87 -20.67 5.64
CA LYS A 86 7.28 -19.41 5.02
C LYS A 86 6.82 -18.20 5.86
N VAL A 87 5.57 -18.20 6.30
CA VAL A 87 5.04 -17.15 7.18
C VAL A 87 5.81 -17.07 8.50
N ALA A 88 6.14 -18.20 9.11
CA ALA A 88 6.93 -18.24 10.34
C ALA A 88 8.35 -17.66 10.12
N GLN A 89 9.02 -18.00 9.03
CA GLN A 89 10.33 -17.47 8.67
C GLN A 89 10.29 -15.94 8.47
N LEU A 90 9.28 -15.43 7.76
CA LEU A 90 9.10 -13.99 7.54
C LEU A 90 8.84 -13.26 8.86
N ASN A 91 7.99 -13.78 9.74
CA ASN A 91 7.75 -13.20 11.07
C ASN A 91 9.01 -13.17 11.93
N THR A 92 9.85 -14.21 11.86
CA THR A 92 11.15 -14.23 12.52
C THR A 92 12.06 -13.13 11.98
N ALA A 93 12.11 -12.95 10.67
CA ALA A 93 12.92 -11.89 10.03
C ALA A 93 12.42 -10.48 10.38
N ILE A 94 11.11 -10.25 10.40
CA ILE A 94 10.49 -8.98 10.84
C ILE A 94 10.91 -8.66 12.27
N THR A 95 10.77 -9.60 13.18
CA THR A 95 11.14 -9.43 14.60
C THR A 95 12.64 -9.17 14.76
N ALA A 96 13.48 -9.92 14.05
CA ALA A 96 14.93 -9.76 14.09
C ALA A 96 15.39 -8.39 13.56
N ALA A 97 14.65 -7.80 12.63
CA ALA A 97 14.89 -6.46 12.11
C ALA A 97 14.32 -5.33 13.00
N GLY A 98 13.70 -5.67 14.14
CA GLY A 98 13.04 -4.69 15.02
C GLY A 98 11.66 -4.25 14.56
N GLY A 99 11.06 -4.91 13.56
CA GLY A 99 9.71 -4.66 13.12
C GLY A 99 8.67 -5.11 14.16
N CYS A 100 7.52 -4.43 14.18
CA CYS A 100 6.42 -4.71 15.09
C CYS A 100 5.18 -5.29 14.38
N GLY A 101 5.25 -5.46 13.06
CA GLY A 101 4.19 -6.07 12.27
C GLY A 101 4.18 -7.60 12.35
N GLN A 102 3.11 -8.19 11.86
CA GLN A 102 2.93 -9.63 11.82
C GLN A 102 2.24 -10.08 10.52
N ILE A 103 2.68 -11.20 9.98
CA ILE A 103 2.04 -11.87 8.86
C ILE A 103 1.23 -13.07 9.40
N LEU A 104 -0.02 -13.18 8.95
CA LEU A 104 -0.91 -14.30 9.26
C LEU A 104 -1.40 -14.96 7.98
N GLU A 105 -1.67 -16.25 8.02
CA GLU A 105 -2.50 -16.89 7.01
C GLU A 105 -3.98 -16.81 7.42
N PRO A 106 -4.92 -16.68 6.44
CA PRO A 106 -6.34 -16.57 6.76
C PRO A 106 -6.89 -17.87 7.35
N THR A 107 -7.54 -17.79 8.52
CA THR A 107 -8.20 -18.94 9.14
C THR A 107 -9.47 -19.28 8.37
N GLY A 108 -9.61 -20.54 7.92
CA GLY A 108 -10.76 -20.98 7.14
C GLY A 108 -10.95 -20.24 5.82
N GLY A 109 -9.88 -19.66 5.28
CA GLY A 109 -9.91 -18.89 4.03
C GLY A 109 -10.61 -17.53 4.14
N VAL A 110 -10.86 -17.00 5.34
CA VAL A 110 -11.53 -15.72 5.55
C VAL A 110 -10.51 -14.60 5.66
N LEU A 111 -10.60 -13.62 4.76
CA LEU A 111 -9.86 -12.36 4.81
C LEU A 111 -10.73 -11.33 5.55
N PRO A 112 -10.32 -10.85 6.72
CA PRO A 112 -11.12 -9.92 7.51
C PRO A 112 -11.38 -8.60 6.80
N ALA A 113 -12.50 -7.96 7.15
CA ALA A 113 -12.80 -6.60 6.70
C ALA A 113 -11.66 -5.64 7.10
N ASN A 114 -11.37 -4.69 6.22
CA ASN A 114 -10.33 -3.67 6.37
C ASN A 114 -8.90 -4.23 6.54
N SER A 115 -8.67 -5.52 6.24
CA SER A 115 -7.33 -6.10 6.28
C SER A 115 -6.52 -5.77 5.03
N THR A 116 -5.20 -5.78 5.18
CA THR A 116 -4.24 -5.76 4.08
C THR A 116 -3.82 -7.18 3.77
N VAL A 117 -3.78 -7.53 2.49
CA VAL A 117 -3.46 -8.88 2.02
C VAL A 117 -2.34 -8.82 1.00
N ILE A 118 -1.35 -9.68 1.12
CA ILE A 118 -0.35 -9.96 0.09
C ILE A 118 -0.69 -11.32 -0.54
N LEU A 119 -0.87 -11.34 -1.85
CA LEU A 119 -0.90 -12.58 -2.61
C LEU A 119 0.46 -12.79 -3.28
N VAL A 120 1.08 -13.92 -2.98
CA VAL A 120 2.36 -14.35 -3.52
C VAL A 120 2.12 -15.34 -4.67
N THR A 121 2.88 -15.21 -5.75
CA THR A 121 2.75 -16.02 -6.95
C THR A 121 3.13 -17.50 -6.78
N SER A 122 3.73 -17.86 -5.64
CA SER A 122 4.13 -19.25 -5.38
C SER A 122 4.19 -19.59 -3.88
N GLN A 123 3.87 -20.85 -3.55
CA GLN A 123 4.18 -21.46 -2.25
C GLN A 123 5.69 -21.64 -2.00
N ASN A 124 6.50 -21.56 -3.05
CA ASN A 124 7.96 -21.70 -2.98
C ASN A 124 8.68 -20.34 -2.82
N LEU A 125 7.96 -19.30 -2.39
CA LEU A 125 8.56 -18.00 -2.04
C LEU A 125 9.90 -18.19 -1.32
N ASP A 126 10.95 -17.51 -1.79
CA ASP A 126 12.19 -17.37 -1.05
C ASP A 126 12.07 -16.21 -0.06
N THR A 127 12.01 -16.53 1.21
CA THR A 127 11.80 -15.57 2.30
C THR A 127 12.98 -14.65 2.56
N THR A 128 14.11 -14.87 1.88
CA THR A 128 15.35 -14.09 2.04
C THR A 128 15.52 -13.01 0.98
N LEU A 129 14.79 -13.08 -0.12
CA LEU A 129 15.01 -12.22 -1.29
C LEU A 129 14.29 -10.86 -1.22
N ASN A 130 13.08 -10.83 -0.64
CA ASN A 130 12.30 -9.60 -0.54
C ASN A 130 11.95 -9.33 0.93
N SER A 131 12.47 -8.23 1.45
CA SER A 131 12.35 -7.90 2.87
C SER A 131 10.93 -7.44 3.25
N PHE A 132 10.43 -7.95 4.37
CA PHE A 132 9.22 -7.50 5.05
C PHE A 132 9.54 -6.70 6.32
N SER A 133 10.78 -6.32 6.56
CA SER A 133 11.25 -5.70 7.80
C SER A 133 10.57 -4.37 8.14
N SER A 134 10.06 -3.65 7.13
CA SER A 134 9.30 -2.40 7.31
C SER A 134 7.85 -2.59 7.73
N LEU A 135 7.39 -3.84 7.92
CA LEU A 135 6.02 -4.12 8.32
C LEU A 135 5.75 -3.68 9.77
N THR A 136 4.74 -2.85 9.96
CA THR A 136 4.37 -2.28 11.28
C THR A 136 2.99 -2.70 11.77
N SER A 137 2.22 -3.38 10.93
CA SER A 137 0.85 -3.80 11.24
C SER A 137 0.65 -5.28 10.92
N THR A 138 -0.47 -5.85 11.34
CA THR A 138 -0.85 -7.20 10.93
C THR A 138 -1.37 -7.19 9.49
N ILE A 139 -0.81 -8.07 8.65
CA ILE A 139 -1.28 -8.33 7.29
C ILE A 139 -1.57 -9.82 7.11
N TYR A 140 -2.36 -10.14 6.09
CA TYR A 140 -2.61 -11.53 5.68
C TYR A 140 -1.79 -11.88 4.45
N MET A 141 -1.29 -13.11 4.40
CA MET A 141 -0.57 -13.63 3.24
C MET A 141 -1.26 -14.87 2.71
N ILE A 142 -1.44 -14.92 1.40
CA ILE A 142 -2.00 -16.06 0.67
C ILE A 142 -1.08 -16.42 -0.47
N PHE A 143 -1.05 -17.69 -0.85
CA PHE A 143 -0.10 -18.23 -1.80
C PHE A 143 -0.81 -18.90 -2.97
N GLN A 144 -0.36 -18.61 -4.19
CA GLN A 144 -0.77 -19.40 -5.34
C GLN A 144 -0.17 -20.82 -5.24
N ASN A 145 -0.96 -21.82 -5.62
CA ASN A 145 -0.51 -23.21 -5.73
C ASN A 145 0.40 -23.41 -6.96
N ASN A 146 1.58 -22.83 -6.87
CA ASN A 146 2.58 -22.83 -7.94
C ASN A 146 3.90 -23.42 -7.43
N PRO A 147 4.11 -24.74 -7.60
CA PRO A 147 5.33 -25.40 -7.12
C PRO A 147 6.50 -25.33 -8.11
N SER A 148 6.26 -24.97 -9.37
CA SER A 148 7.24 -25.22 -10.44
C SER A 148 7.39 -24.12 -11.50
N ARG A 149 6.55 -23.09 -11.52
CA ARG A 149 6.66 -22.02 -12.53
C ARG A 149 7.63 -20.95 -12.07
N LEU A 150 8.72 -20.84 -12.79
CA LEU A 150 9.80 -19.90 -12.54
C LEU A 150 9.61 -18.57 -13.28
N ALA A 151 8.88 -18.58 -14.42
CA ALA A 151 8.66 -17.39 -15.22
C ALA A 151 7.72 -16.38 -14.54
N GLY A 152 8.05 -15.11 -14.65
CA GLY A 152 7.32 -14.00 -14.06
C GLY A 152 5.86 -13.90 -14.50
N HIS A 153 5.00 -13.46 -13.58
CA HIS A 153 3.56 -13.27 -13.78
C HIS A 153 3.23 -11.85 -14.23
N PHE A 154 4.08 -10.88 -13.88
CA PHE A 154 3.81 -9.46 -14.09
C PHE A 154 4.63 -8.85 -15.22
N ALA A 155 5.95 -8.73 -15.10
CA ALA A 155 6.76 -8.14 -16.16
C ALA A 155 6.84 -9.04 -17.39
N ASN A 156 7.32 -10.23 -17.22
CA ASN A 156 7.60 -11.22 -18.26
C ASN A 156 8.16 -10.56 -19.54
N TYR A 157 9.46 -10.28 -19.55
CA TYR A 157 10.13 -9.48 -20.57
C TYR A 157 10.07 -10.09 -21.98
N SER A 158 9.84 -11.40 -22.08
CA SER A 158 9.68 -12.08 -23.37
C SER A 158 8.35 -11.75 -24.08
N LEU A 159 7.34 -11.23 -23.36
CA LEU A 159 6.06 -10.85 -23.96
C LEU A 159 6.15 -9.48 -24.65
N PRO A 160 5.71 -9.34 -25.90
CA PRO A 160 5.84 -8.09 -26.66
C PRO A 160 4.90 -7.00 -26.19
N ALA A 161 3.77 -7.34 -25.55
CA ALA A 161 2.80 -6.35 -25.10
C ALA A 161 3.41 -5.38 -24.10
N ALA A 162 3.27 -4.07 -24.35
CA ALA A 162 3.78 -3.03 -23.48
C ALA A 162 2.92 -2.87 -22.20
N THR A 163 1.61 -3.02 -22.38
CA THR A 163 0.61 -2.88 -21.31
C THR A 163 0.39 -4.21 -20.61
N ARG A 164 0.29 -4.15 -19.28
CA ARG A 164 0.04 -5.28 -18.39
C ARG A 164 -1.20 -5.00 -17.55
N THR A 165 -2.08 -5.99 -17.44
CA THR A 165 -3.31 -5.87 -16.63
C THR A 165 -3.38 -7.05 -15.67
N LEU A 166 -3.51 -6.74 -14.38
CA LEU A 166 -3.86 -7.68 -13.33
C LEU A 166 -5.34 -7.52 -13.02
N SER A 167 -6.10 -8.62 -13.05
CA SER A 167 -7.51 -8.62 -12.62
C SER A 167 -7.71 -9.66 -11.53
N VAL A 168 -8.43 -9.30 -10.48
CA VAL A 168 -8.72 -10.14 -9.32
C VAL A 168 -10.23 -10.14 -9.10
N SER A 169 -10.80 -11.30 -8.76
CA SER A 169 -12.23 -11.44 -8.48
C SER A 169 -12.47 -12.42 -7.33
N PHE A 170 -13.42 -12.07 -6.45
CA PHE A 170 -13.97 -12.95 -5.42
C PHE A 170 -15.39 -13.44 -5.77
N GLY A 171 -15.82 -13.29 -7.04
CA GLY A 171 -17.15 -13.64 -7.47
C GLY A 171 -18.22 -12.60 -7.05
N GLY A 172 -19.48 -12.86 -7.39
CA GLY A 172 -20.60 -12.02 -6.95
C GLY A 172 -20.54 -10.53 -7.34
N GLY A 173 -19.78 -10.18 -8.38
CA GLY A 173 -19.54 -8.78 -8.77
C GLY A 173 -18.42 -8.08 -7.99
N CYS A 174 -17.74 -8.81 -7.11
CA CYS A 174 -16.57 -8.32 -6.36
C CYS A 174 -15.30 -8.52 -7.18
N SER A 175 -14.87 -7.50 -7.91
CA SER A 175 -13.67 -7.56 -8.75
C SER A 175 -12.97 -6.21 -8.82
N ASP A 176 -11.66 -6.25 -9.00
CA ASP A 176 -10.82 -5.09 -9.28
C ASP A 176 -9.79 -5.42 -10.38
N SER A 177 -9.36 -4.39 -11.11
CA SER A 177 -8.43 -4.53 -12.21
C SER A 177 -7.55 -3.30 -12.35
N VAL A 178 -6.25 -3.51 -12.40
CA VAL A 178 -5.25 -2.44 -12.55
C VAL A 178 -4.38 -2.68 -13.76
N THR A 179 -3.95 -1.59 -14.39
CA THR A 179 -3.16 -1.63 -15.62
C THR A 179 -1.94 -0.75 -15.49
N TYR A 180 -0.80 -1.23 -15.98
CA TYR A 180 0.46 -0.49 -15.99
C TYR A 180 1.25 -0.72 -17.28
N GLN A 181 2.24 0.14 -17.53
CA GLN A 181 3.12 0.08 -18.69
C GLN A 181 4.49 -0.47 -18.29
N LYS A 182 4.92 -1.56 -18.91
CA LYS A 182 6.24 -2.15 -18.64
C LYS A 182 7.38 -1.17 -18.89
N ALA A 183 7.28 -0.31 -19.90
CA ALA A 183 8.28 0.68 -20.24
C ALA A 183 8.48 1.78 -19.19
N ASN A 184 7.53 1.94 -18.24
CA ASN A 184 7.59 2.92 -17.18
C ASN A 184 8.14 2.34 -15.87
N LEU A 185 8.46 1.05 -15.80
CA LEU A 185 9.09 0.45 -14.62
C LEU A 185 10.39 1.17 -14.31
N ILE A 186 10.62 1.48 -13.06
CA ILE A 186 11.84 2.16 -12.61
C ILE A 186 12.88 1.10 -12.28
N ASN A 187 14.04 1.21 -12.91
CA ASN A 187 15.16 0.31 -12.68
C ASN A 187 15.98 0.69 -11.43
N ILE A 188 16.95 -0.12 -11.06
CA ILE A 188 17.82 0.09 -9.89
C ILE A 188 18.66 1.39 -9.96
N PHE A 189 18.74 2.01 -11.13
CA PHE A 189 19.44 3.29 -11.36
C PHE A 189 18.50 4.49 -11.29
N GLY A 190 17.18 4.26 -11.05
CA GLY A 190 16.16 5.31 -10.98
C GLY A 190 15.66 5.78 -12.35
N ALA A 191 16.00 5.12 -13.43
CA ALA A 191 15.52 5.45 -14.78
C ALA A 191 14.34 4.55 -15.19
N SER A 192 13.48 5.05 -16.08
CA SER A 192 12.39 4.27 -16.64
C SER A 192 12.89 3.25 -17.67
N GLY A 193 12.28 2.08 -17.69
CA GLY A 193 12.66 0.98 -18.56
C GLY A 193 13.86 0.20 -18.02
N GLY A 194 14.41 -0.69 -18.83
CA GLY A 194 15.53 -1.54 -18.45
C GLY A 194 15.31 -2.99 -18.83
N THR A 195 16.32 -3.78 -18.58
CA THR A 195 16.29 -5.24 -18.70
C THR A 195 15.73 -5.84 -17.41
N GLU A 196 15.44 -7.12 -17.44
CA GLU A 196 14.96 -7.88 -16.29
C GLU A 196 15.87 -7.70 -15.05
N SER A 197 17.17 -7.93 -15.18
CA SER A 197 18.11 -7.79 -14.07
C SER A 197 18.30 -6.36 -13.56
N GLU A 198 17.96 -5.36 -14.37
CA GLU A 198 18.02 -3.96 -13.98
C GLU A 198 16.76 -3.50 -13.24
N ASN A 199 15.65 -4.21 -13.40
CA ASN A 199 14.37 -3.84 -12.82
C ASN A 199 14.07 -4.51 -11.47
N ASN A 200 14.99 -5.30 -10.93
CA ASN A 200 14.83 -5.92 -9.60
C ASN A 200 14.32 -4.90 -8.58
N GLY A 201 13.22 -5.20 -7.93
CA GLY A 201 12.54 -4.32 -6.96
C GLY A 201 11.56 -3.33 -7.57
N ALA A 202 11.36 -3.36 -8.91
CA ALA A 202 10.38 -2.47 -9.56
C ALA A 202 8.98 -2.73 -9.04
N THR A 203 8.36 -1.68 -8.55
CA THR A 203 7.04 -1.70 -7.92
C THR A 203 6.12 -0.69 -8.60
N VAL A 204 4.86 -1.07 -8.79
CA VAL A 204 3.80 -0.19 -9.28
C VAL A 204 2.77 -0.03 -8.18
N ASN A 205 2.50 1.20 -7.77
CA ASN A 205 1.43 1.53 -6.82
C ASN A 205 0.25 2.12 -7.58
N PHE A 206 -0.95 1.89 -7.07
CA PHE A 206 -2.20 2.34 -7.68
C PHE A 206 -2.98 3.21 -6.69
N THR A 207 -3.59 4.27 -7.23
CA THR A 207 -4.61 5.01 -6.49
C THR A 207 -5.94 4.26 -6.52
N PRO A 208 -6.93 4.61 -5.67
CA PRO A 208 -8.28 4.04 -5.73
C PRO A 208 -8.97 4.19 -7.10
N SER A 209 -8.53 5.13 -7.92
CA SER A 209 -9.00 5.30 -9.30
C SER A 209 -8.26 4.43 -10.33
N GLY A 210 -7.31 3.59 -9.90
CA GLY A 210 -6.50 2.74 -10.77
C GLY A 210 -5.33 3.45 -11.46
N THR A 211 -5.01 4.69 -11.07
CA THR A 211 -3.86 5.41 -11.64
C THR A 211 -2.56 4.82 -11.13
N ALA A 212 -1.69 4.39 -12.06
CA ALA A 212 -0.40 3.80 -11.76
C ALA A 212 0.68 4.85 -11.45
N SER A 213 1.49 4.59 -10.43
CA SER A 213 2.76 5.27 -10.15
C SER A 213 3.88 4.25 -10.00
N TYR A 214 5.09 4.60 -10.42
CA TYR A 214 6.20 3.67 -10.58
C TYR A 214 7.34 4.06 -9.67
N VAL A 215 7.86 3.09 -8.94
CA VAL A 215 9.00 3.24 -8.04
C VAL A 215 9.89 2.01 -8.11
N ASN A 216 11.14 2.13 -7.67
CA ASN A 216 11.98 0.98 -7.35
C ASN A 216 12.37 1.08 -5.88
N ASN A 217 11.85 0.18 -5.08
CA ASN A 217 12.11 0.14 -3.64
C ASN A 217 13.23 -0.87 -3.29
N GLY A 218 13.92 -1.40 -4.30
CA GLY A 218 14.86 -2.49 -4.12
C GLY A 218 14.15 -3.79 -3.69
N CYS A 219 14.88 -4.66 -3.04
CA CYS A 219 14.39 -5.97 -2.61
C CYS A 219 13.49 -5.87 -1.37
N VAL A 220 12.40 -5.12 -1.47
CA VAL A 220 11.42 -4.91 -0.40
C VAL A 220 10.04 -5.34 -0.87
N ALA A 221 9.34 -6.11 -0.06
CA ALA A 221 7.96 -6.49 -0.30
C ALA A 221 7.05 -5.24 -0.34
N PRO A 222 5.92 -5.26 -1.09
CA PRO A 222 5.05 -4.11 -1.25
C PRO A 222 4.18 -3.88 -0.01
N VAL A 223 4.81 -3.92 1.17
CA VAL A 223 4.20 -3.50 2.42
C VAL A 223 4.31 -1.99 2.52
N GLN A 224 3.26 -1.33 3.00
CA GLN A 224 3.31 0.11 3.21
C GLN A 224 4.35 0.42 4.30
N PRO A 225 5.41 1.18 4.02
CA PRO A 225 6.31 1.60 5.07
C PRO A 225 5.57 2.51 6.05
N PHE A 226 5.88 2.36 7.32
CA PHE A 226 5.48 3.37 8.30
C PHE A 226 6.27 4.64 8.01
N THR A 227 5.56 5.73 7.75
CA THR A 227 6.15 7.07 7.64
C THR A 227 5.37 8.03 8.49
N VAL A 228 6.06 8.95 9.15
CA VAL A 228 5.46 10.04 9.90
C VAL A 228 6.29 11.30 9.71
N GLU A 229 5.61 12.39 9.37
CA GLU A 229 6.17 13.72 9.22
C GLU A 229 5.30 14.73 9.97
N ALA A 230 5.89 15.44 10.90
CA ALA A 230 5.20 16.48 11.67
C ALA A 230 5.05 17.82 10.92
N GLY A 231 5.58 17.90 9.70
CA GLY A 231 5.59 19.12 8.87
C GLY A 231 6.90 19.88 8.89
N THR A 232 6.93 21.04 8.25
CA THR A 232 8.14 21.87 8.14
C THR A 232 8.46 22.59 9.45
N THR A 233 9.71 22.56 9.83
CA THR A 233 10.24 23.23 11.04
C THR A 233 11.34 24.23 10.69
N PRO A 234 11.59 25.25 11.51
CA PRO A 234 10.81 25.72 12.67
C PRO A 234 9.64 26.63 12.27
N ILE A 235 8.62 26.71 13.12
CA ILE A 235 7.52 27.69 12.99
C ILE A 235 7.75 28.78 14.05
N ALA A 236 7.92 30.01 13.61
CA ALA A 236 8.02 31.15 14.52
C ALA A 236 6.61 31.67 14.89
N ALA A 237 6.35 31.82 16.16
CA ALA A 237 5.05 32.29 16.66
C ALA A 237 5.19 32.95 18.04
N CYS A 238 4.19 33.75 18.44
CA CYS A 238 4.17 34.44 19.72
C CYS A 238 3.39 33.65 20.79
N PRO A 239 3.68 33.86 22.10
CA PRO A 239 2.86 33.31 23.18
C PRO A 239 1.37 33.66 23.00
N GLY A 240 0.48 32.72 23.24
CA GLY A 240 -0.96 32.83 23.03
C GLY A 240 -1.44 32.70 21.59
N GLN A 241 -0.54 32.59 20.61
CA GLN A 241 -0.91 32.44 19.22
C GLN A 241 -1.35 30.98 18.94
N ILE A 242 -2.28 30.84 17.99
CA ILE A 242 -2.71 29.55 17.43
C ILE A 242 -1.98 29.32 16.13
N ILE A 243 -1.30 28.17 16.00
CA ILE A 243 -0.65 27.72 14.76
C ILE A 243 -1.39 26.52 14.20
N ASN A 244 -1.48 26.43 12.88
CA ASN A 244 -2.03 25.27 12.20
C ASN A 244 -0.90 24.29 11.88
N LEU A 245 -1.15 23.03 12.20
CA LEU A 245 -0.24 21.93 11.97
C LEU A 245 -0.84 20.99 10.94
N THR A 246 -0.02 20.53 10.01
CA THR A 246 -0.40 19.50 9.04
C THR A 246 0.71 18.47 8.99
N GLY A 247 0.48 17.35 9.65
CA GLY A 247 1.33 16.19 9.56
C GLY A 247 0.91 15.27 8.43
N THR A 248 1.79 14.38 8.05
CA THR A 248 1.47 13.24 7.18
C THR A 248 1.92 11.95 7.84
N ALA A 249 1.16 10.88 7.64
CA ALA A 249 1.53 9.56 8.14
C ALA A 249 0.96 8.48 7.22
N GLN A 250 1.69 7.37 7.08
CA GLN A 250 1.27 6.18 6.33
C GLN A 250 1.57 4.93 7.14
N GLY A 251 0.76 3.90 6.96
CA GLY A 251 0.92 2.63 7.66
C GLY A 251 0.47 2.62 9.12
N GLN A 252 -0.09 3.73 9.61
CA GLN A 252 -0.55 3.88 10.99
C GLN A 252 -2.01 3.43 11.16
N THR A 253 -2.37 3.03 12.38
CA THR A 253 -3.76 2.81 12.81
C THR A 253 -4.33 4.01 13.56
N SER A 254 -3.46 4.87 14.11
CA SER A 254 -3.81 6.11 14.80
C SER A 254 -2.63 7.07 14.76
N VAL A 255 -2.90 8.33 15.05
CA VAL A 255 -1.89 9.39 15.22
C VAL A 255 -2.16 10.13 16.51
N THR A 256 -1.11 10.68 17.13
CA THR A 256 -1.25 11.52 18.31
C THR A 256 -0.16 12.58 18.33
N TRP A 257 -0.56 13.84 18.36
CA TRP A 257 0.34 14.96 18.61
C TRP A 257 0.61 15.10 20.10
N THR A 258 1.86 15.37 20.45
CA THR A 258 2.29 15.63 21.82
C THR A 258 3.15 16.88 21.91
N ALA A 259 3.08 17.57 23.06
CA ALA A 259 3.91 18.71 23.39
C ALA A 259 4.15 18.76 24.91
N ALA A 260 5.23 19.41 25.33
CA ALA A 260 5.52 19.61 26.75
C ALA A 260 4.58 20.62 27.43
N SER A 261 4.00 21.55 26.68
CA SER A 261 3.09 22.61 27.15
C SER A 261 2.07 22.92 26.03
N GLY A 262 1.07 23.76 26.31
CA GLY A 262 0.05 24.16 25.34
C GLY A 262 -1.05 23.14 25.12
N SER A 263 -1.85 23.34 24.07
CA SER A 263 -2.99 22.47 23.80
C SER A 263 -3.28 22.35 22.31
N PHE A 264 -3.71 21.17 21.91
CA PHE A 264 -4.18 20.88 20.55
C PHE A 264 -5.70 20.95 20.47
N SER A 265 -6.24 21.45 19.37
CA SER A 265 -7.69 21.38 19.11
C SER A 265 -8.20 19.94 18.95
N ASN A 266 -7.39 19.09 18.31
CA ASN A 266 -7.58 17.64 18.24
C ASN A 266 -6.22 16.97 18.07
N GLN A 267 -5.69 16.40 19.13
CA GLN A 267 -4.37 15.76 19.12
C GLN A 267 -4.32 14.47 18.29
N ASN A 268 -5.46 13.87 17.97
CA ASN A 268 -5.55 12.60 17.25
C ASN A 268 -5.85 12.78 15.76
N ASN A 269 -5.63 13.97 15.21
CA ASN A 269 -5.83 14.25 13.80
C ASN A 269 -4.54 14.77 13.18
N LEU A 270 -4.21 14.32 11.96
CA LEU A 270 -3.04 14.79 11.20
C LEU A 270 -3.05 16.30 10.99
N THR A 271 -4.23 16.88 10.73
CA THR A 271 -4.42 18.33 10.67
C THR A 271 -5.07 18.80 11.95
N THR A 272 -4.37 19.65 12.69
CA THR A 272 -4.83 20.19 13.96
C THR A 272 -4.33 21.63 14.15
N SER A 273 -4.85 22.33 15.12
CA SER A 273 -4.26 23.59 15.59
C SER A 273 -3.69 23.42 16.99
N TYR A 274 -2.61 24.13 17.24
CA TYR A 274 -1.91 24.14 18.53
C TYR A 274 -1.90 25.56 19.07
N THR A 275 -2.32 25.71 20.32
CA THR A 275 -2.31 26.97 21.04
C THR A 275 -1.08 27.05 21.94
N ILE A 276 -0.22 28.03 21.66
CA ILE A 276 0.98 28.30 22.44
C ILE A 276 0.57 28.90 23.79
N PRO A 277 1.07 28.41 24.96
CA PRO A 277 0.76 28.97 26.23
C PRO A 277 1.17 30.46 26.35
N LEU A 278 0.38 31.25 27.01
CA LEU A 278 0.73 32.66 27.36
C LEU A 278 1.94 32.75 28.31
N SER A 279 2.22 31.66 29.02
CA SER A 279 3.36 31.58 29.96
C SER A 279 4.71 31.38 29.29
N GLU A 280 4.74 31.10 27.98
CA GLU A 280 6.02 30.95 27.24
C GLU A 280 6.77 32.29 27.17
N THR A 281 8.09 32.19 27.23
CA THR A 281 8.94 33.40 27.16
C THR A 281 9.48 33.54 25.73
N SER A 282 9.76 34.77 25.31
CA SER A 282 10.37 35.06 24.02
C SER A 282 11.72 34.32 23.90
N GLY A 283 11.92 33.61 22.82
CA GLY A 283 13.13 32.82 22.55
C GLY A 283 13.11 31.40 23.07
N SER A 284 12.04 30.95 23.75
CA SER A 284 11.85 29.53 24.08
C SER A 284 11.48 28.70 22.86
N SER A 285 11.70 27.40 22.93
CA SER A 285 11.33 26.43 21.90
C SER A 285 10.43 25.36 22.47
N ILE A 286 9.33 25.07 21.80
CA ILE A 286 8.43 23.97 22.11
C ILE A 286 8.58 22.93 21.01
N HIS A 287 8.90 21.70 21.40
CA HIS A 287 8.93 20.57 20.49
C HIS A 287 7.53 19.96 20.36
N LEU A 288 7.01 19.93 19.13
CA LEU A 288 5.78 19.24 18.78
C LEU A 288 6.14 17.92 18.10
N THR A 289 5.57 16.83 18.57
CA THR A 289 5.85 15.49 18.03
C THR A 289 4.56 14.85 17.56
N LEU A 290 4.58 14.27 16.36
CA LEU A 290 3.51 13.47 15.80
C LEU A 290 3.89 11.99 15.90
#